data_50481262882ae3b9322aca7828fd6bbd
#
_entry.id   50481262882ae3b9322aca7828fd6bbd
#
_cell.length_a   1.000
_cell.length_b   1.000
_cell.length_c   1.000
_cell.angle_alpha   90.00
_cell.angle_beta   90.00
_cell.angle_gamma   90.00
#
_symmetry.space_group_name_H-M   'P 1'
#
loop_
_entity.id
_entity.type
_entity.pdbx_description
1 polymer ?
#
loop_
_entity_poly.entity_id
_entity_poly.type
_entity_poly.pdbx_seq_one_letter_code
_entity_poly.pdbx_strand_id
1 'polypeptide(L)'
;FKPAPENPILSQRHLPAERPFKVDWAGHADLVEGPDGQYYGVFLAIRPNEENRVNTGRETFILPVDWSGTFPVFKGGLEPIQPKLAMPQGVKNETGKNGYFPNGNFTFTETFTGSSLDYRWVGVRGAREGFISTTAEGLTITPYETNIKAVLPTSTLFYRQQHLNFTATTTLKYVPRTEKDLAGITCYQSEKFNYVFGVTKKAEDSYIVLQRTEKGESSTIASEKIEGNTPISLRVTAEGDKYTFSYSVKDNNYQTVGGTVSGDILSTNVAGGFTGAMIGLYATTSNDAEAL
;
A
#
# COMPACT_ATOMS: atom_id res chain seq x y z
N PHE A 1 40.34 -2.60 0.43
CA PHE A 1 39.19 -3.39 0.94
C PHE A 1 39.54 -4.86 0.90
N LYS A 2 39.17 -5.61 1.96
CA LYS A 2 39.28 -7.04 2.04
C LYS A 2 37.90 -7.61 2.35
N PRO A 3 37.48 -8.74 1.73
CA PRO A 3 36.22 -9.39 2.09
C PRO A 3 36.32 -9.96 3.51
N ALA A 4 35.24 -9.91 4.26
CA ALA A 4 35.14 -10.63 5.52
C ALA A 4 35.16 -12.16 5.24
N PRO A 5 35.90 -12.95 6.03
CA PRO A 5 35.94 -14.40 5.85
C PRO A 5 34.56 -15.05 5.96
N GLU A 6 33.66 -14.47 6.75
CA GLU A 6 32.33 -14.95 7.08
C GLU A 6 31.25 -14.47 6.10
N ASN A 7 31.61 -13.81 4.97
CA ASN A 7 30.62 -13.36 4.01
C ASN A 7 29.76 -14.54 3.46
N PRO A 8 28.43 -14.32 3.35
CA PRO A 8 27.66 -13.11 3.68
C PRO A 8 27.43 -12.98 5.20
N ILE A 9 27.61 -11.76 5.74
CA ILE A 9 27.39 -11.43 7.16
C ILE A 9 25.92 -11.07 7.46
N LEU A 10 25.10 -10.93 6.43
CA LEU A 10 23.65 -10.71 6.49
C LEU A 10 22.99 -11.52 5.39
N SER A 11 22.23 -12.55 5.76
CA SER A 11 21.51 -13.40 4.83
C SER A 11 20.41 -14.20 5.53
N GLN A 12 19.30 -14.44 4.85
CA GLN A 12 18.21 -15.31 5.29
C GLN A 12 18.01 -16.52 4.34
N ARG A 13 18.85 -16.66 3.30
CA ARG A 13 18.68 -17.64 2.22
C ARG A 13 18.90 -19.09 2.66
N HIS A 14 19.71 -19.31 3.69
CA HIS A 14 20.06 -20.65 4.20
C HIS A 14 19.07 -21.16 5.24
N LEU A 15 18.13 -20.32 5.67
CA LEU A 15 17.15 -20.69 6.69
C LEU A 15 16.01 -21.51 6.11
N PRO A 16 15.34 -22.36 6.91
CA PRO A 16 14.16 -23.09 6.48
C PRO A 16 13.09 -22.18 5.89
N ALA A 17 12.45 -22.66 4.82
CA ALA A 17 11.38 -21.89 4.15
C ALA A 17 10.20 -21.65 5.10
N GLU A 18 9.88 -22.65 5.92
CA GLU A 18 8.83 -22.56 6.93
C GLU A 18 9.44 -22.19 8.27
N ARG A 19 9.21 -20.97 8.69
CA ARG A 19 9.63 -20.44 9.99
C ARG A 19 8.69 -19.34 10.45
N PRO A 20 8.50 -19.18 11.78
CA PRO A 20 7.76 -18.04 12.31
C PRO A 20 8.37 -16.70 11.83
N PHE A 21 7.52 -15.73 11.52
CA PHE A 21 7.95 -14.39 11.10
C PHE A 21 8.95 -14.42 9.95
N LYS A 22 8.57 -15.08 8.86
CA LYS A 22 9.42 -15.19 7.68
C LYS A 22 9.84 -13.81 7.17
N VAL A 23 11.14 -13.58 7.18
CA VAL A 23 11.82 -12.42 6.57
C VAL A 23 12.78 -12.97 5.54
N ASP A 24 12.68 -12.49 4.30
CA ASP A 24 13.53 -12.93 3.20
C ASP A 24 14.14 -11.72 2.46
N TRP A 25 15.03 -11.98 1.51
CA TRP A 25 15.72 -11.00 0.67
C TRP A 25 16.45 -9.91 1.45
N ALA A 26 16.92 -10.23 2.65
CA ALA A 26 17.70 -9.30 3.46
C ALA A 26 19.02 -8.92 2.77
N GLY A 27 19.31 -7.63 2.74
CA GLY A 27 20.54 -7.10 2.15
C GLY A 27 20.50 -5.60 1.93
N HIS A 28 21.45 -5.09 1.16
CA HIS A 28 21.60 -3.67 0.84
C HIS A 28 21.64 -2.80 2.10
N ALA A 29 22.53 -3.15 3.01
CA ALA A 29 22.63 -2.52 4.32
C ALA A 29 23.53 -1.28 4.30
N ASP A 30 23.10 -0.27 5.02
CA ASP A 30 23.90 0.87 5.46
C ASP A 30 24.17 0.76 6.96
N LEU A 31 25.31 1.33 7.41
CA LEU A 31 25.67 1.38 8.82
C LEU A 31 25.42 2.77 9.39
N VAL A 32 24.85 2.80 10.59
CA VAL A 32 24.59 4.03 11.33
C VAL A 32 25.02 3.87 12.78
N GLU A 33 25.65 4.89 13.35
CA GLU A 33 25.93 4.98 14.77
C GLU A 33 24.70 5.50 15.50
N GLY A 34 24.24 4.76 16.49
CA GLY A 34 23.12 5.14 17.35
C GLY A 34 23.52 6.17 18.41
N PRO A 35 22.55 6.80 19.08
CA PRO A 35 22.81 7.77 20.15
C PRO A 35 23.49 7.14 21.37
N ASP A 36 23.53 5.83 21.47
CA ASP A 36 24.22 5.04 22.50
C ASP A 36 25.66 4.67 22.11
N GLY A 37 26.14 5.15 20.96
CA GLY A 37 27.48 4.83 20.45
C GLY A 37 27.59 3.41 19.86
N GLN A 38 26.49 2.66 19.77
CA GLN A 38 26.46 1.36 19.13
C GLN A 38 26.20 1.51 17.62
N TYR A 39 26.76 0.59 16.83
CA TYR A 39 26.46 0.53 15.40
C TYR A 39 25.22 -0.31 15.12
N TYR A 40 24.45 0.15 14.15
CA TYR A 40 23.27 -0.54 13.64
C TYR A 40 23.37 -0.64 12.13
N GLY A 41 22.96 -1.78 11.58
CA GLY A 41 22.78 -1.94 10.15
C GLY A 41 21.30 -1.73 9.80
N VAL A 42 21.03 -0.76 8.94
CA VAL A 42 19.72 -0.50 8.37
C VAL A 42 19.68 -1.13 6.97
N PHE A 43 18.73 -2.02 6.72
CA PHE A 43 18.71 -2.81 5.50
C PHE A 43 17.29 -3.05 5.01
N LEU A 44 17.18 -3.44 3.74
CA LEU A 44 15.91 -3.87 3.19
C LEU A 44 15.73 -5.38 3.37
N ALA A 45 14.47 -5.77 3.55
CA ALA A 45 14.03 -7.16 3.48
C ALA A 45 12.53 -7.20 3.13
N ILE A 46 11.96 -8.38 3.01
CA ILE A 46 10.54 -8.59 2.73
C ILE A 46 9.90 -9.50 3.78
N ARG A 47 8.59 -9.34 3.96
CA ARG A 47 7.74 -10.25 4.72
C ARG A 47 6.69 -10.85 3.77
N PRO A 48 6.94 -12.04 3.20
CA PRO A 48 5.95 -12.70 2.37
C PRO A 48 4.76 -13.18 3.20
N ASN A 49 3.59 -13.26 2.58
CA ASN A 49 2.42 -13.92 3.16
C ASN A 49 2.56 -15.47 3.13
N GLU A 50 1.52 -16.19 3.54
CA GLU A 50 1.51 -17.65 3.59
C GLU A 50 1.70 -18.31 2.22
N GLU A 51 1.25 -17.65 1.14
CA GLU A 51 1.44 -18.09 -0.25
C GLU A 51 2.76 -17.60 -0.86
N ASN A 52 3.71 -17.11 -0.05
CA ASN A 52 4.97 -16.51 -0.47
C ASN A 52 4.83 -15.30 -1.41
N ARG A 53 3.76 -14.53 -1.29
CA ARG A 53 3.54 -13.27 -2.02
C ARG A 53 4.00 -12.06 -1.23
N VAL A 54 4.58 -11.10 -1.92
CA VAL A 54 5.18 -9.90 -1.33
C VAL A 54 4.35 -8.68 -1.73
N ASN A 55 3.26 -8.44 -1.00
CA ASN A 55 2.37 -7.31 -1.25
C ASN A 55 2.87 -6.01 -0.61
N THR A 56 3.60 -6.09 0.50
CA THR A 56 4.17 -4.91 1.18
C THR A 56 5.47 -4.40 0.53
N GLY A 57 6.02 -5.14 -0.43
CA GLY A 57 7.28 -4.81 -1.08
C GLY A 57 8.48 -4.94 -0.15
N ARG A 58 9.52 -4.15 -0.42
CA ARG A 58 10.69 -4.06 0.45
C ARG A 58 10.38 -3.14 1.63
N GLU A 59 10.72 -3.62 2.81
CA GLU A 59 10.54 -2.92 4.08
C GLU A 59 11.90 -2.65 4.72
N THR A 60 11.95 -1.67 5.61
CA THR A 60 13.18 -1.30 6.32
C THR A 60 13.29 -2.10 7.60
N PHE A 61 14.43 -2.74 7.78
CA PHE A 61 14.80 -3.50 8.97
C PHE A 61 16.06 -2.91 9.60
N ILE A 62 16.27 -3.23 10.87
CA ILE A 62 17.45 -2.82 11.63
C ILE A 62 17.95 -3.98 12.47
N LEU A 63 19.27 -4.15 12.54
CA LEU A 63 19.94 -5.07 13.45
C LEU A 63 21.15 -4.38 14.11
N PRO A 64 21.48 -4.70 15.36
CA PRO A 64 22.71 -4.25 15.96
C PRO A 64 23.92 -4.83 15.22
N VAL A 65 25.00 -4.04 15.15
CA VAL A 65 26.26 -4.46 14.53
C VAL A 65 27.35 -4.43 15.60
N ASP A 66 28.06 -5.54 15.73
CA ASP A 66 29.29 -5.59 16.49
C ASP A 66 30.47 -5.20 15.60
N TRP A 67 31.18 -4.15 15.97
CA TRP A 67 32.37 -3.69 15.25
C TRP A 67 33.58 -3.63 16.17
N SER A 68 33.64 -4.49 17.17
CA SER A 68 34.83 -4.62 18.05
C SER A 68 36.00 -5.35 17.39
N GLY A 69 35.75 -6.10 16.34
CA GLY A 69 36.72 -6.84 15.56
C GLY A 69 37.19 -6.13 14.30
N THR A 70 37.90 -6.84 13.43
CA THR A 70 38.38 -6.33 12.14
C THR A 70 37.29 -6.07 11.14
N PHE A 71 36.17 -6.83 11.22
CA PHE A 71 35.03 -6.73 10.33
C PHE A 71 33.75 -6.53 11.14
N PRO A 72 32.75 -5.79 10.58
CA PRO A 72 31.44 -5.68 11.21
C PRO A 72 30.71 -7.03 11.18
N VAL A 73 29.99 -7.34 12.26
CA VAL A 73 29.14 -8.54 12.37
C VAL A 73 27.73 -8.12 12.74
N PHE A 74 26.75 -8.47 11.89
CA PHE A 74 25.35 -8.26 12.20
C PHE A 74 24.89 -9.26 13.27
N LYS A 75 24.50 -8.79 14.44
CA LYS A 75 23.98 -9.65 15.51
C LYS A 75 22.63 -10.23 15.08
N GLY A 76 22.58 -11.54 14.87
CA GLY A 76 21.41 -12.22 14.32
C GLY A 76 21.26 -12.11 12.79
N GLY A 77 22.27 -11.62 12.05
CA GLY A 77 22.20 -11.44 10.60
C GLY A 77 22.11 -12.75 9.79
N LEU A 78 22.52 -13.86 10.38
CA LEU A 78 22.44 -15.22 9.82
C LEU A 78 21.39 -16.09 10.56
N GLU A 79 20.73 -15.55 11.57
CA GLU A 79 19.64 -16.19 12.30
C GLU A 79 18.28 -15.66 11.82
N PRO A 80 17.15 -16.32 12.17
CA PRO A 80 15.84 -15.76 11.86
C PRO A 80 15.68 -14.36 12.46
N ILE A 81 15.46 -13.36 11.60
CA ILE A 81 15.27 -11.96 12.02
C ILE A 81 14.03 -11.87 12.90
N GLN A 82 14.18 -11.31 14.09
CA GLN A 82 13.10 -11.20 15.05
C GLN A 82 12.19 -10.01 14.72
N PRO A 83 10.87 -10.13 14.96
CA PRO A 83 9.91 -9.06 14.67
C PRO A 83 10.03 -7.86 15.61
N LYS A 84 10.73 -8.02 16.73
CA LYS A 84 10.95 -6.98 17.74
C LYS A 84 12.38 -7.02 18.24
N LEU A 85 12.97 -5.84 18.34
CA LEU A 85 14.26 -5.62 18.95
C LEU A 85 14.12 -4.65 20.11
N ALA A 86 15.09 -4.70 21.05
CA ALA A 86 15.21 -3.67 22.06
C ALA A 86 15.53 -2.33 21.38
N MET A 87 14.85 -1.29 21.81
CA MET A 87 15.11 0.06 21.31
C MET A 87 16.50 0.52 21.77
N PRO A 88 17.32 1.13 20.88
CA PRO A 88 18.60 1.71 21.29
C PRO A 88 18.41 2.73 22.42
N GLN A 89 19.39 2.79 23.34
CA GLN A 89 19.33 3.77 24.42
C GLN A 89 19.38 5.20 23.84
N GLY A 90 18.63 6.11 24.44
CA GLY A 90 18.55 7.50 24.00
C GLY A 90 17.56 7.77 22.86
N VAL A 91 17.02 6.72 22.20
CA VAL A 91 15.97 6.89 21.20
C VAL A 91 14.62 7.11 21.90
N LYS A 92 13.91 8.16 21.49
CA LYS A 92 12.56 8.44 21.97
C LYS A 92 11.54 7.67 21.16
N ASN A 93 10.59 7.05 21.82
CA ASN A 93 9.45 6.45 21.14
C ASN A 93 8.46 7.56 20.69
N GLU A 94 8.34 7.76 19.40
CA GLU A 94 7.42 8.72 18.79
C GLU A 94 6.27 8.04 18.04
N THR A 95 6.12 6.72 18.20
CA THR A 95 5.02 5.96 17.58
C THR A 95 3.66 6.55 17.97
N GLY A 96 2.83 6.80 16.98
CA GLY A 96 1.50 7.40 17.14
C GLY A 96 1.51 8.93 17.27
N LYS A 97 2.66 9.57 17.42
CA LYS A 97 2.76 11.03 17.43
C LYS A 97 2.37 11.58 16.06
N ASN A 98 1.42 12.52 16.02
CA ASN A 98 0.88 13.09 14.78
C ASN A 98 0.35 12.04 13.78
N GLY A 99 -0.19 10.91 14.28
CA GLY A 99 -0.69 9.82 13.42
C GLY A 99 0.40 9.03 12.71
N TYR A 100 1.66 9.13 13.14
CA TYR A 100 2.75 8.36 12.56
C TYR A 100 2.91 6.99 13.23
N PHE A 101 2.73 5.94 12.43
CA PHE A 101 2.84 4.54 12.86
C PHE A 101 3.82 3.82 11.92
N PRO A 102 5.13 3.78 12.25
CA PRO A 102 6.12 3.12 11.41
C PRO A 102 5.99 1.60 11.41
N ASN A 103 5.43 1.02 12.48
CA ASN A 103 5.25 -0.42 12.67
C ASN A 103 4.14 -0.71 13.68
N GLY A 104 3.90 -2.00 13.93
CA GLY A 104 2.88 -2.48 14.86
C GLY A 104 1.46 -2.38 14.30
N ASN A 105 0.48 -2.82 15.11
CA ASN A 105 -0.93 -2.69 14.76
C ASN A 105 -1.44 -1.30 15.14
N PHE A 106 -2.15 -0.66 14.24
CA PHE A 106 -2.69 0.68 14.45
C PHE A 106 -4.01 0.89 13.73
N THR A 107 -4.72 1.90 14.15
CA THR A 107 -5.83 2.51 13.44
C THR A 107 -5.60 4.00 13.37
N PHE A 108 -5.78 4.61 12.22
CA PHE A 108 -5.78 6.06 12.09
C PHE A 108 -6.89 6.51 11.15
N THR A 109 -7.32 7.75 11.33
CA THR A 109 -8.27 8.40 10.44
C THR A 109 -7.64 9.66 9.88
N GLU A 110 -7.63 9.79 8.56
CA GLU A 110 -7.28 11.03 7.87
C GLU A 110 -8.56 11.77 7.51
N THR A 111 -8.72 12.96 8.05
CA THR A 111 -9.90 13.79 7.80
C THR A 111 -9.74 14.71 6.60
N PHE A 112 -8.49 14.89 6.15
CA PHE A 112 -8.14 15.82 5.06
C PHE A 112 -8.57 17.27 5.28
N THR A 113 -8.72 17.69 6.53
CA THR A 113 -9.19 19.05 6.87
C THR A 113 -8.04 20.03 7.15
N GLY A 114 -6.79 19.55 7.09
CA GLY A 114 -5.60 20.37 7.27
C GLY A 114 -5.28 21.23 6.04
N SER A 115 -4.41 22.23 6.22
CA SER A 115 -3.93 23.09 5.14
C SER A 115 -2.93 22.39 4.20
N SER A 116 -2.40 21.24 4.61
CA SER A 116 -1.48 20.44 3.81
C SER A 116 -1.66 18.95 4.12
N LEU A 117 -1.42 18.11 3.14
CA LEU A 117 -1.37 16.66 3.35
C LEU A 117 0.00 16.22 3.83
N ASP A 118 0.01 15.22 4.70
CA ASP A 118 1.21 14.50 5.06
C ASP A 118 1.89 13.94 3.79
N TYR A 119 3.22 13.94 3.77
CA TYR A 119 4.01 13.47 2.62
C TYR A 119 3.89 11.95 2.38
N ARG A 120 3.34 11.18 3.32
CA ARG A 120 3.00 9.75 3.13
C ARG A 120 1.87 9.55 2.12
N TRP A 121 1.07 10.58 1.86
CA TRP A 121 0.13 10.59 0.76
C TRP A 121 0.84 10.98 -0.53
N VAL A 122 0.86 10.10 -1.50
CA VAL A 122 1.62 10.28 -2.74
C VAL A 122 0.72 10.18 -3.98
N GLY A 123 1.06 10.95 -5.00
CA GLY A 123 0.45 10.85 -6.33
C GLY A 123 1.30 9.97 -7.26
N VAL A 124 0.72 9.60 -8.39
CA VAL A 124 1.43 8.85 -9.44
C VAL A 124 1.88 9.80 -10.53
N ARG A 125 3.19 9.82 -10.81
CA ARG A 125 3.85 10.53 -11.94
C ARG A 125 3.57 12.03 -12.02
N GLY A 126 3.21 12.64 -10.92
CA GLY A 126 2.93 14.07 -10.89
C GLY A 126 2.74 14.60 -9.48
N ALA A 127 2.73 15.91 -9.36
CA ALA A 127 2.45 16.58 -8.11
C ALA A 127 0.97 16.41 -7.75
N ARG A 128 0.71 15.94 -6.53
CA ARG A 128 -0.67 15.74 -6.02
C ARG A 128 -1.46 17.06 -5.93
N GLU A 129 -0.77 18.15 -5.73
CA GLU A 129 -1.36 19.49 -5.58
C GLU A 129 -2.11 19.95 -6.84
N GLY A 130 -1.84 19.35 -8.00
CA GLY A 130 -2.50 19.68 -9.26
C GLY A 130 -3.96 19.19 -9.36
N PHE A 131 -4.36 18.19 -8.55
CA PHE A 131 -5.70 17.61 -8.64
C PHE A 131 -6.43 17.50 -7.29
N ILE A 132 -5.82 17.90 -6.19
CA ILE A 132 -6.46 17.87 -4.87
C ILE A 132 -6.65 19.26 -4.30
N SER A 133 -7.69 19.40 -3.49
CA SER A 133 -7.86 20.51 -2.54
C SER A 133 -8.45 19.99 -1.23
N THR A 134 -8.06 20.60 -0.13
CA THR A 134 -8.57 20.27 1.21
C THR A 134 -9.43 21.42 1.73
N THR A 135 -10.52 21.09 2.39
CA THR A 135 -11.44 22.04 3.01
C THR A 135 -11.85 21.55 4.40
N ALA A 136 -12.62 22.33 5.13
CA ALA A 136 -13.22 21.88 6.40
C ALA A 136 -14.13 20.65 6.25
N GLU A 137 -14.59 20.35 5.04
CA GLU A 137 -15.45 19.19 4.73
C GLU A 137 -14.66 17.94 4.30
N GLY A 138 -13.36 18.05 4.09
CA GLY A 138 -12.48 16.96 3.65
C GLY A 138 -11.73 17.25 2.35
N LEU A 139 -11.41 16.18 1.63
CA LEU A 139 -10.65 16.18 0.38
C LEU A 139 -11.57 16.26 -0.84
N THR A 140 -11.24 17.15 -1.75
CA THR A 140 -11.79 17.17 -3.11
C THR A 140 -10.72 16.71 -4.10
N ILE A 141 -11.06 15.74 -4.95
CA ILE A 141 -10.23 15.29 -6.06
C ILE A 141 -10.86 15.75 -7.37
N THR A 142 -10.10 16.52 -8.16
CA THR A 142 -10.47 16.87 -9.53
C THR A 142 -10.03 15.76 -10.45
N PRO A 143 -10.95 15.06 -11.15
CA PRO A 143 -10.59 13.95 -12.02
C PRO A 143 -9.87 14.44 -13.27
N TYR A 144 -8.81 13.74 -13.66
CA TYR A 144 -8.17 13.92 -14.97
C TYR A 144 -8.83 13.02 -16.01
N GLU A 145 -8.61 13.34 -17.29
CA GLU A 145 -9.01 12.51 -18.42
C GLU A 145 -8.12 11.26 -18.57
N THR A 146 -7.02 11.18 -17.84
CA THR A 146 -6.14 10.01 -17.79
C THR A 146 -6.69 8.97 -16.82
N ASN A 147 -6.78 7.72 -17.25
CA ASN A 147 -7.15 6.62 -16.37
C ASN A 147 -5.92 5.99 -15.67
N ILE A 148 -6.15 5.09 -14.73
CA ILE A 148 -5.12 4.48 -13.88
C ILE A 148 -4.09 3.65 -14.66
N LYS A 149 -4.37 3.25 -15.91
CA LYS A 149 -3.46 2.51 -16.78
C LYS A 149 -2.49 3.41 -17.55
N ALA A 150 -2.70 4.71 -17.54
CA ALA A 150 -1.87 5.65 -18.27
C ALA A 150 -0.47 5.77 -17.63
N VAL A 151 0.56 5.86 -18.48
CA VAL A 151 1.93 6.21 -18.07
C VAL A 151 2.06 7.75 -17.99
N LEU A 152 1.06 8.40 -17.40
CA LEU A 152 0.90 9.85 -17.27
C LEU A 152 0.44 10.16 -15.83
N PRO A 153 0.44 11.43 -15.39
CA PRO A 153 -0.19 11.81 -14.14
C PRO A 153 -1.67 11.42 -14.12
N THR A 154 -2.11 10.86 -13.01
CA THR A 154 -3.49 10.44 -12.77
C THR A 154 -4.01 11.06 -11.48
N SER A 155 -5.31 11.26 -11.35
CA SER A 155 -5.91 11.74 -10.10
C SER A 155 -6.01 10.61 -9.08
N THR A 156 -4.84 10.20 -8.56
CA THR A 156 -4.67 9.15 -7.55
C THR A 156 -3.96 9.70 -6.34
N LEU A 157 -4.48 9.41 -5.17
CA LEU A 157 -3.85 9.76 -3.90
C LEU A 157 -3.67 8.48 -3.08
N PHE A 158 -2.43 8.04 -2.96
CA PHE A 158 -2.07 6.75 -2.40
C PHE A 158 -1.42 6.85 -1.03
N TYR A 159 -1.67 5.83 -0.23
CA TYR A 159 -0.97 5.48 0.99
C TYR A 159 -0.39 4.07 0.86
N ARG A 160 0.83 3.87 1.36
CA ARG A 160 1.51 2.58 1.24
C ARG A 160 0.82 1.50 2.08
N GLN A 161 0.61 0.32 1.51
CA GLN A 161 0.18 -0.85 2.27
C GLN A 161 1.30 -1.29 3.21
N GLN A 162 1.06 -1.27 4.54
CA GLN A 162 2.05 -1.62 5.57
C GLN A 162 1.80 -3.01 6.18
N HIS A 163 0.62 -3.59 5.96
CA HIS A 163 0.20 -4.85 6.58
C HIS A 163 -0.36 -5.81 5.54
N LEU A 164 -0.20 -7.11 5.80
CA LEU A 164 -0.85 -8.17 5.04
C LEU A 164 -2.35 -8.25 5.36
N ASN A 165 -2.71 -7.95 6.61
CA ASN A 165 -4.09 -7.89 7.07
C ASN A 165 -4.45 -6.44 7.41
N PHE A 166 -5.43 -5.88 6.71
CA PHE A 166 -5.88 -4.51 6.94
C PHE A 166 -7.32 -4.31 6.50
N THR A 167 -7.92 -3.23 6.98
CA THR A 167 -9.16 -2.67 6.45
C THR A 167 -8.95 -1.19 6.19
N ALA A 168 -9.26 -0.75 4.98
CA ALA A 168 -9.29 0.66 4.60
C ALA A 168 -10.70 1.05 4.16
N THR A 169 -11.18 2.20 4.63
CA THR A 169 -12.54 2.70 4.35
C THR A 169 -12.48 4.17 3.96
N THR A 170 -13.26 4.56 3.01
CA THR A 170 -13.49 5.97 2.65
C THR A 170 -14.97 6.25 2.44
N THR A 171 -15.39 7.49 2.66
CA THR A 171 -16.73 7.94 2.32
C THR A 171 -16.66 8.89 1.13
N LEU A 172 -17.39 8.54 0.08
CA LEU A 172 -17.40 9.22 -1.21
C LEU A 172 -18.71 9.98 -1.39
N LYS A 173 -18.62 11.30 -1.63
CA LYS A 173 -19.71 12.15 -2.10
C LYS A 173 -19.49 12.40 -3.59
N TYR A 174 -20.11 11.58 -4.44
CA TYR A 174 -19.88 11.64 -5.87
C TYR A 174 -21.08 11.14 -6.67
N VAL A 175 -21.44 11.87 -7.71
CA VAL A 175 -22.46 11.45 -8.70
C VAL A 175 -21.80 11.50 -10.08
N PRO A 176 -21.61 10.36 -10.73
CA PRO A 176 -21.02 10.31 -12.07
C PRO A 176 -21.98 10.95 -13.08
N ARG A 177 -21.43 11.78 -13.99
CA ARG A 177 -22.21 12.49 -15.01
C ARG A 177 -22.25 11.74 -16.32
N THR A 178 -21.19 11.02 -16.64
CA THR A 178 -21.03 10.25 -17.87
C THR A 178 -20.56 8.83 -17.57
N GLU A 179 -20.63 7.94 -18.54
CA GLU A 179 -20.13 6.57 -18.44
C GLU A 179 -18.60 6.50 -18.35
N LYS A 180 -17.92 7.61 -18.70
CA LYS A 180 -16.46 7.74 -18.57
C LYS A 180 -16.00 8.10 -17.16
N ASP A 181 -16.92 8.50 -16.31
CA ASP A 181 -16.64 8.92 -14.95
C ASP A 181 -16.52 7.70 -14.03
N LEU A 182 -15.46 7.67 -13.24
CA LEU A 182 -15.25 6.66 -12.20
C LEU A 182 -14.53 7.30 -11.02
N ALA A 183 -15.04 7.10 -9.82
CA ALA A 183 -14.36 7.52 -8.59
C ALA A 183 -14.53 6.49 -7.48
N GLY A 184 -13.47 6.29 -6.68
CA GLY A 184 -13.52 5.33 -5.59
C GLY A 184 -12.19 5.06 -4.92
N ILE A 185 -12.04 3.82 -4.41
CA ILE A 185 -10.85 3.29 -3.77
C ILE A 185 -10.12 2.33 -4.72
N THR A 186 -8.81 2.32 -4.63
CA THR A 186 -7.99 1.44 -5.47
C THR A 186 -6.89 0.77 -4.66
N CYS A 187 -6.56 -0.48 -5.03
CA CYS A 187 -5.35 -1.17 -4.64
C CYS A 187 -4.44 -1.24 -5.87
N TYR A 188 -3.25 -0.65 -5.78
CA TYR A 188 -2.40 -0.39 -6.92
C TYR A 188 -0.97 -0.87 -6.70
N GLN A 189 -0.44 -1.66 -7.63
CA GLN A 189 0.97 -2.01 -7.70
C GLN A 189 1.64 -1.25 -8.87
N SER A 190 0.96 -1.21 -10.02
CA SER A 190 1.38 -0.46 -11.20
C SER A 190 0.18 -0.19 -12.12
N GLU A 191 0.40 0.56 -13.21
CA GLU A 191 -0.58 0.77 -14.26
C GLU A 191 -1.05 -0.55 -14.91
N LYS A 192 -0.24 -1.61 -14.81
CA LYS A 192 -0.56 -2.94 -15.37
C LYS A 192 -1.18 -3.90 -14.34
N PHE A 193 -1.15 -3.56 -13.06
CA PHE A 193 -1.59 -4.45 -11.98
C PHE A 193 -2.28 -3.63 -10.89
N ASN A 194 -3.60 -3.64 -10.89
CA ASN A 194 -4.41 -2.92 -9.91
C ASN A 194 -5.85 -3.43 -9.82
N TYR A 195 -6.51 -3.04 -8.75
CA TYR A 195 -7.96 -3.11 -8.56
C TYR A 195 -8.51 -1.71 -8.40
N VAL A 196 -9.62 -1.42 -9.08
CA VAL A 196 -10.40 -0.20 -8.87
C VAL A 196 -11.79 -0.59 -8.42
N PHE A 197 -12.22 -0.04 -7.30
CA PHE A 197 -13.55 -0.23 -6.73
C PHE A 197 -14.22 1.13 -6.53
N GLY A 198 -15.27 1.41 -7.27
CA GLY A 198 -15.83 2.74 -7.27
C GLY A 198 -17.17 2.88 -7.94
N VAL A 199 -17.65 4.10 -7.99
CA VAL A 199 -18.92 4.50 -8.56
C VAL A 199 -18.73 5.02 -9.98
N THR A 200 -19.51 4.49 -10.91
CA THR A 200 -19.59 4.91 -12.31
C THR A 200 -21.04 5.04 -12.76
N LYS A 201 -21.27 5.49 -13.99
CA LYS A 201 -22.59 5.57 -14.62
C LYS A 201 -22.71 4.54 -15.73
N LYS A 202 -23.93 3.97 -15.89
CA LYS A 202 -24.34 3.21 -17.06
C LYS A 202 -25.74 3.66 -17.43
N ALA A 203 -25.89 4.17 -18.64
CA ALA A 203 -27.12 4.86 -19.04
C ALA A 203 -27.49 5.97 -18.03
N GLU A 204 -28.67 5.92 -17.42
CA GLU A 204 -29.13 6.92 -16.45
C GLU A 204 -28.84 6.51 -15.00
N ASP A 205 -28.32 5.31 -14.74
CA ASP A 205 -28.18 4.76 -13.41
C ASP A 205 -26.72 4.78 -12.91
N SER A 206 -26.55 4.92 -11.59
CA SER A 206 -25.27 4.76 -10.91
C SER A 206 -25.01 3.29 -10.59
N TYR A 207 -23.77 2.88 -10.78
CA TYR A 207 -23.30 1.52 -10.49
C TYR A 207 -22.06 1.56 -9.61
N ILE A 208 -21.98 0.61 -8.69
CA ILE A 208 -20.71 0.25 -8.07
C ILE A 208 -20.05 -0.82 -8.95
N VAL A 209 -18.75 -0.64 -9.21
CA VAL A 209 -17.99 -1.58 -10.05
C VAL A 209 -16.71 -1.99 -9.35
N LEU A 210 -16.34 -3.27 -9.54
CA LEU A 210 -15.02 -3.79 -9.23
C LEU A 210 -14.32 -4.15 -10.53
N GLN A 211 -13.24 -3.44 -10.83
CA GLN A 211 -12.40 -3.67 -12.01
C GLN A 211 -11.06 -4.24 -11.58
N ARG A 212 -10.52 -5.15 -12.39
CA ARG A 212 -9.18 -5.70 -12.28
C ARG A 212 -8.38 -5.37 -13.53
N THR A 213 -7.18 -4.84 -13.34
CA THR A 213 -6.17 -4.76 -14.39
C THR A 213 -5.06 -5.74 -14.06
N GLU A 214 -4.77 -6.65 -14.98
CA GLU A 214 -3.66 -7.61 -14.89
C GLU A 214 -2.91 -7.64 -16.20
N LYS A 215 -1.58 -7.45 -16.16
CA LYS A 215 -0.70 -7.35 -17.33
C LYS A 215 -1.14 -6.27 -18.33
N GLY A 216 -1.81 -5.21 -17.83
CA GLY A 216 -2.36 -4.13 -18.64
C GLY A 216 -3.76 -4.39 -19.21
N GLU A 217 -4.27 -5.60 -19.10
CA GLU A 217 -5.62 -5.98 -19.54
C GLU A 217 -6.63 -5.70 -18.42
N SER A 218 -7.67 -4.92 -18.70
CA SER A 218 -8.71 -4.59 -17.72
C SER A 218 -9.96 -5.41 -17.95
N SER A 219 -10.56 -5.86 -16.84
CA SER A 219 -11.84 -6.56 -16.83
C SER A 219 -12.71 -6.10 -15.67
N THR A 220 -14.01 -6.04 -15.87
CA THR A 220 -14.98 -5.83 -14.80
C THR A 220 -15.32 -7.17 -14.16
N ILE A 221 -14.95 -7.33 -12.87
CA ILE A 221 -15.27 -8.54 -12.09
C ILE A 221 -16.74 -8.54 -11.71
N ALA A 222 -17.24 -7.40 -11.24
CA ALA A 222 -18.62 -7.23 -10.82
C ALA A 222 -19.11 -5.81 -11.05
N SER A 223 -20.41 -5.69 -11.26
CA SER A 223 -21.09 -4.40 -11.45
C SER A 223 -22.52 -4.52 -10.92
N GLU A 224 -22.86 -3.69 -9.94
CA GLU A 224 -24.15 -3.71 -9.27
C GLU A 224 -24.79 -2.32 -9.35
N LYS A 225 -26.07 -2.25 -9.69
CA LYS A 225 -26.82 -0.99 -9.64
C LYS A 225 -26.98 -0.57 -8.19
N ILE A 226 -26.71 0.69 -7.92
CA ILE A 226 -26.92 1.28 -6.60
C ILE A 226 -28.16 2.15 -6.61
N GLU A 227 -29.00 1.94 -5.60
CA GLU A 227 -30.17 2.79 -5.37
C GLU A 227 -29.81 3.92 -4.40
N GLY A 228 -30.20 5.13 -4.73
CA GLY A 228 -30.00 6.31 -3.90
C GLY A 228 -28.74 7.11 -4.25
N ASN A 229 -28.71 8.28 -3.68
CA ASN A 229 -27.62 9.23 -3.85
C ASN A 229 -26.68 9.19 -2.65
N THR A 230 -25.46 9.55 -2.92
CA THR A 230 -24.36 9.75 -1.97
C THR A 230 -24.76 10.38 -0.61
N PRO A 231 -23.99 10.11 0.47
CA PRO A 231 -22.65 9.51 0.46
C PRO A 231 -22.65 7.99 0.42
N ILE A 232 -21.61 7.41 -0.18
CA ILE A 232 -21.36 5.97 -0.23
C ILE A 232 -20.04 5.69 0.51
N SER A 233 -20.07 4.74 1.44
CA SER A 233 -18.86 4.23 2.07
C SER A 233 -18.30 3.06 1.28
N LEU A 234 -17.02 3.13 0.89
CA LEU A 234 -16.28 2.10 0.20
C LEU A 234 -15.25 1.50 1.15
N ARG A 235 -15.12 0.18 1.11
CA ARG A 235 -14.19 -0.56 1.97
C ARG A 235 -13.44 -1.61 1.18
N VAL A 236 -12.14 -1.73 1.46
CA VAL A 236 -11.33 -2.89 1.10
C VAL A 236 -10.80 -3.53 2.37
N THR A 237 -10.92 -4.85 2.45
CA THR A 237 -10.34 -5.67 3.52
C THR A 237 -9.39 -6.67 2.89
N ALA A 238 -8.19 -6.81 3.44
CA ALA A 238 -7.23 -7.82 3.05
C ALA A 238 -6.92 -8.75 4.22
N GLU A 239 -6.86 -10.04 3.94
CA GLU A 239 -6.41 -11.12 4.83
C GLU A 239 -5.40 -11.96 4.05
N GLY A 240 -4.10 -11.67 4.24
CA GLY A 240 -3.04 -12.24 3.44
C GLY A 240 -3.17 -11.81 1.96
N ASP A 241 -3.41 -12.78 1.08
CA ASP A 241 -3.64 -12.57 -0.34
C ASP A 241 -5.12 -12.42 -0.73
N LYS A 242 -6.05 -12.49 0.22
CA LYS A 242 -7.50 -12.43 -0.01
C LYS A 242 -7.99 -11.00 0.18
N TYR A 243 -8.45 -10.39 -0.90
CA TYR A 243 -9.00 -9.04 -0.88
C TYR A 243 -10.50 -9.07 -1.11
N THR A 244 -11.24 -8.35 -0.27
CA THR A 244 -12.70 -8.22 -0.37
C THR A 244 -13.08 -6.75 -0.46
N PHE A 245 -13.88 -6.41 -1.46
CA PHE A 245 -14.37 -5.06 -1.69
C PHE A 245 -15.85 -5.00 -1.33
N SER A 246 -16.24 -3.98 -0.58
CA SER A 246 -17.61 -3.82 -0.13
C SER A 246 -18.00 -2.35 -0.04
N TYR A 247 -19.30 -2.07 -0.16
CA TYR A 247 -19.85 -0.73 -0.04
C TYR A 247 -21.03 -0.69 0.91
N SER A 248 -21.34 0.50 1.41
CA SER A 248 -22.52 0.78 2.19
C SER A 248 -23.11 2.12 1.80
N VAL A 249 -24.41 2.17 1.56
CA VAL A 249 -25.15 3.43 1.33
C VAL A 249 -25.81 3.94 2.61
N LYS A 250 -25.95 3.10 3.63
CA LYS A 250 -26.61 3.43 4.88
C LYS A 250 -26.18 2.52 6.03
N ASP A 251 -26.04 3.11 7.22
CA ASP A 251 -25.94 2.41 8.50
C ASP A 251 -24.76 1.42 8.64
N ASN A 252 -23.67 1.63 7.91
CA ASN A 252 -22.51 0.74 7.92
C ASN A 252 -22.84 -0.73 7.57
N ASN A 253 -23.96 -0.98 6.91
CA ASN A 253 -24.31 -2.31 6.39
C ASN A 253 -23.57 -2.53 5.07
N TYR A 254 -22.41 -3.16 5.13
CA TYR A 254 -21.55 -3.37 3.96
C TYR A 254 -21.97 -4.57 3.16
N GLN A 255 -22.15 -4.38 1.86
CA GLN A 255 -22.43 -5.41 0.87
C GLN A 255 -21.17 -5.69 0.06
N THR A 256 -20.78 -6.96 -0.03
CA THR A 256 -19.59 -7.39 -0.80
C THR A 256 -19.92 -7.43 -2.29
N VAL A 257 -19.00 -6.91 -3.11
CA VAL A 257 -19.13 -6.88 -4.57
C VAL A 257 -18.04 -7.75 -5.19
N GLY A 258 -18.43 -8.69 -6.05
CA GLY A 258 -17.49 -9.56 -6.77
C GLY A 258 -16.85 -10.65 -5.91
N GLY A 259 -17.26 -10.82 -4.64
CA GLY A 259 -16.70 -11.80 -3.73
C GLY A 259 -15.26 -11.47 -3.29
N THR A 260 -14.50 -12.50 -2.94
CA THR A 260 -13.09 -12.38 -2.61
C THR A 260 -12.24 -12.57 -3.86
N VAL A 261 -11.26 -11.70 -4.05
CA VAL A 261 -10.30 -11.74 -5.16
C VAL A 261 -8.88 -11.95 -4.65
N SER A 262 -8.00 -12.47 -5.50
CA SER A 262 -6.60 -12.70 -5.12
C SER A 262 -5.81 -11.40 -5.10
N GLY A 263 -5.00 -11.21 -4.04
CA GLY A 263 -3.98 -10.16 -3.95
C GLY A 263 -2.69 -10.46 -4.73
N ASP A 264 -2.59 -11.61 -5.38
CA ASP A 264 -1.40 -12.04 -6.13
C ASP A 264 -0.93 -10.99 -7.13
N ILE A 265 -1.86 -10.39 -7.88
CA ILE A 265 -1.55 -9.37 -8.89
C ILE A 265 -0.94 -8.09 -8.29
N LEU A 266 -1.11 -7.89 -6.98
CA LEU A 266 -0.55 -6.75 -6.23
C LEU A 266 0.81 -7.08 -5.62
N SER A 267 1.29 -8.31 -5.79
CA SER A 267 2.58 -8.74 -5.23
C SER A 267 3.75 -8.42 -6.16
N THR A 268 4.91 -8.17 -5.57
CA THR A 268 6.18 -8.05 -6.30
C THR A 268 6.49 -9.29 -7.14
N ASN A 269 6.05 -10.49 -6.69
CA ASN A 269 6.28 -11.75 -7.39
C ASN A 269 5.58 -11.78 -8.76
N VAL A 270 4.42 -11.16 -8.89
CA VAL A 270 3.61 -11.15 -10.12
C VAL A 270 3.80 -9.85 -10.91
N ALA A 271 3.70 -8.72 -10.25
CA ALA A 271 3.75 -7.41 -10.88
C ALA A 271 5.17 -6.86 -11.08
N GLY A 272 6.16 -7.45 -10.40
CA GLY A 272 7.52 -6.90 -10.36
C GLY A 272 7.64 -5.68 -9.43
N GLY A 273 8.71 -4.92 -9.61
CA GLY A 273 8.98 -3.72 -8.83
C GLY A 273 9.47 -3.99 -7.41
N PHE A 274 9.58 -2.93 -6.62
CA PHE A 274 10.19 -2.98 -5.28
C PHE A 274 9.35 -2.28 -4.21
N THR A 275 8.36 -1.48 -4.61
CA THR A 275 7.65 -0.56 -3.71
C THR A 275 6.51 -1.20 -2.93
N GLY A 276 6.01 -2.37 -3.37
CA GLY A 276 4.81 -2.96 -2.80
C GLY A 276 3.53 -2.26 -3.25
N ALA A 277 2.39 -2.77 -2.79
CA ALA A 277 1.09 -2.24 -3.12
C ALA A 277 0.80 -0.92 -2.39
N MET A 278 -0.01 -0.10 -3.02
CA MET A 278 -0.59 1.12 -2.48
C MET A 278 -2.10 0.98 -2.37
N ILE A 279 -2.68 1.65 -1.39
CA ILE A 279 -4.13 1.77 -1.23
C ILE A 279 -4.47 3.25 -1.30
N GLY A 280 -5.51 3.61 -2.03
CA GLY A 280 -5.80 5.03 -2.12
C GLY A 280 -7.08 5.38 -2.84
N LEU A 281 -7.20 6.68 -3.05
CA LEU A 281 -8.33 7.31 -3.70
C LEU A 281 -8.02 7.54 -5.17
N TYR A 282 -9.02 7.40 -6.01
CA TYR A 282 -8.90 7.54 -7.45
C TYR A 282 -10.15 8.19 -8.03
N ALA A 283 -9.92 9.05 -9.02
CA ALA A 283 -10.99 9.61 -9.83
C ALA A 283 -10.51 9.81 -11.28
N THR A 284 -11.40 9.59 -12.24
CA THR A 284 -11.15 9.84 -13.68
C THR A 284 -12.43 10.20 -14.40
N THR A 285 -12.27 10.91 -15.53
CA THR A 285 -13.32 11.11 -16.54
C THR A 285 -13.04 10.33 -17.83
N SER A 286 -12.15 9.33 -17.78
CA SER A 286 -11.79 8.46 -18.89
C SER A 286 -11.79 7.00 -18.43
N ASN A 287 -12.99 6.45 -18.21
CA ASN A 287 -13.16 5.07 -17.76
C ASN A 287 -13.15 4.05 -18.91
N ASP A 288 -12.78 4.45 -20.12
CA ASP A 288 -12.70 3.53 -21.24
C ASP A 288 -11.55 2.54 -21.03
N ALA A 289 -11.88 1.25 -21.04
CA ALA A 289 -10.90 0.17 -20.97
C ALA A 289 -9.88 0.19 -22.12
N GLU A 290 -10.15 0.96 -23.16
CA GLU A 290 -9.38 1.05 -24.41
C GLU A 290 -8.56 2.35 -24.56
N ALA A 291 -8.66 3.31 -23.65
CA ALA A 291 -7.96 4.57 -23.81
C ALA A 291 -6.47 4.47 -23.48
N LEU A 292 -5.67 4.35 -24.52
CA LEU A 292 -4.20 4.48 -24.67
C LEU A 292 -3.34 3.32 -24.20
#